data_0bcc9a89ecbb0079620b5beaf999a673
#
_entry.id   0bcc9a89ecbb0079620b5beaf999a673
#
_cell.length_a   1.000
_cell.length_b   1.000
_cell.length_c   1.000
_cell.angle_alpha   90.00
_cell.angle_beta   90.00
_cell.angle_gamma   90.00
#
_symmetry.space_group_name_H-M   'P 1'
#
loop_
_entity.id
_entity.type
_entity.pdbx_description
1 polymer ?
#
loop_
_entity_poly.entity_id
_entity_poly.type
_entity_poly.pdbx_seq_one_letter_code
_entity_poly.pdbx_strand_id
1 'polypeptide(L)'
;MGKQPLFVTNNSTKSRTQYLEKFNKMGFVVSKDEIFGTAYIAALYLKYKMNFSGKVYLMGSKGMEEEMKLHGIAYTGTGPDHSPDNVLEHTGEVTLDPEVKGVVLGFDHHFSYMKIMRAASYLNRPGSFFIATNEDPQFPVKGSDVVVPGTGSLVVPVETASKRRATVMGKPQRFMFECIQEKFKVDPARTVMVGDRLSTDILLGKNCSLQTLAVLTGITNEEEILRCQGSESPEERRMVPDFYIESIGHLGKLIE
;
A
#
# COMPACT_ATOMS: atom_id res chain seq x y z
N MET A 1 25.68 -12.66 -11.22
CA MET A 1 24.70 -12.38 -12.27
C MET A 1 24.39 -10.89 -12.51
N GLY A 2 24.82 -9.95 -11.67
CA GLY A 2 24.61 -8.51 -11.84
C GLY A 2 23.14 -8.06 -11.84
N LYS A 3 22.24 -8.84 -11.21
CA LYS A 3 20.83 -8.47 -11.01
C LYS A 3 20.70 -7.67 -9.72
N GLN A 4 19.88 -6.61 -9.75
CA GLN A 4 19.57 -5.81 -8.58
C GLN A 4 18.17 -6.18 -8.05
N PRO A 5 18.05 -6.74 -6.85
CA PRO A 5 16.76 -6.95 -6.22
C PRO A 5 16.21 -5.63 -5.66
N LEU A 6 14.91 -5.41 -5.83
CA LEU A 6 14.16 -4.31 -5.23
C LEU A 6 12.95 -4.89 -4.53
N PHE A 7 12.65 -4.41 -3.33
CA PHE A 7 11.60 -4.97 -2.49
C PHE A 7 10.39 -4.04 -2.46
N VAL A 8 9.26 -4.53 -2.96
CA VAL A 8 8.01 -3.78 -3.05
C VAL A 8 6.92 -4.42 -2.18
N THR A 9 6.17 -3.60 -1.45
CA THR A 9 5.12 -4.12 -0.56
C THR A 9 3.98 -3.13 -0.38
N ASN A 10 2.74 -3.65 -0.37
CA ASN A 10 1.55 -2.88 -0.02
C ASN A 10 1.40 -2.63 1.48
N ASN A 11 2.17 -3.33 2.30
CA ASN A 11 2.09 -3.18 3.75
C ASN A 11 2.63 -1.82 4.20
N SER A 12 1.78 -1.00 4.78
CA SER A 12 2.09 0.32 5.33
C SER A 12 2.41 0.31 6.84
N THR A 13 2.34 -0.86 7.51
CA THR A 13 2.52 -0.92 8.98
C THR A 13 3.97 -0.70 9.41
N LYS A 14 4.93 -0.90 8.51
CA LYS A 14 6.36 -0.77 8.77
C LYS A 14 6.99 0.31 7.89
N SER A 15 7.90 1.09 8.49
CA SER A 15 8.80 1.97 7.75
C SER A 15 9.89 1.17 7.03
N ARG A 16 10.63 1.83 6.12
CA ARG A 16 11.82 1.23 5.48
C ARG A 16 12.89 0.83 6.51
N THR A 17 13.03 1.58 7.61
CA THR A 17 13.96 1.25 8.70
C THR A 17 13.57 -0.08 9.35
N GLN A 18 12.30 -0.26 9.67
CA GLN A 18 11.79 -1.49 10.26
C GLN A 18 11.85 -2.69 9.29
N TYR A 19 11.68 -2.45 7.98
CA TYR A 19 11.91 -3.49 6.97
C TYR A 19 13.38 -3.87 6.86
N LEU A 20 14.29 -2.92 6.89
CA LEU A 20 15.73 -3.17 6.89
C LEU A 20 16.14 -4.07 8.08
N GLU A 21 15.64 -3.76 9.29
CA GLU A 21 15.86 -4.62 10.46
C GLU A 21 15.30 -6.03 10.26
N LYS A 22 14.11 -6.16 9.66
CA LYS A 22 13.52 -7.46 9.35
C LYS A 22 14.39 -8.25 8.37
N PHE A 23 14.86 -7.64 7.28
CA PHE A 23 15.72 -8.29 6.29
C PHE A 23 17.05 -8.72 6.90
N ASN A 24 17.68 -7.87 7.72
CA ASN A 24 18.92 -8.21 8.42
C ASN A 24 18.76 -9.42 9.35
N LYS A 25 17.62 -9.51 10.10
CA LYS A 25 17.30 -10.67 10.93
C LYS A 25 17.11 -11.96 10.12
N MET A 26 16.73 -11.85 8.86
CA MET A 26 16.57 -12.98 7.93
C MET A 26 17.90 -13.31 7.19
N GLY A 27 18.98 -12.59 7.46
CA GLY A 27 20.28 -12.78 6.81
C GLY A 27 20.43 -12.15 5.43
N PHE A 28 19.50 -11.30 5.02
CA PHE A 28 19.60 -10.57 3.75
C PHE A 28 20.38 -9.27 3.94
N VAL A 29 21.33 -9.01 3.03
CA VAL A 29 22.02 -7.72 2.93
C VAL A 29 21.24 -6.85 1.96
N VAL A 30 20.52 -5.86 2.50
CA VAL A 30 19.62 -4.98 1.74
C VAL A 30 19.93 -3.53 2.11
N SER A 31 19.90 -2.64 1.14
CA SER A 31 19.93 -1.20 1.38
C SER A 31 18.52 -0.67 1.67
N LYS A 32 18.40 0.33 2.55
CA LYS A 32 17.14 1.04 2.78
C LYS A 32 16.55 1.63 1.49
N ASP A 33 17.41 1.97 0.54
CA ASP A 33 17.04 2.54 -0.75
C ASP A 33 16.40 1.53 -1.71
N GLU A 34 16.59 0.23 -1.48
CA GLU A 34 15.99 -0.86 -2.26
C GLU A 34 14.59 -1.24 -1.77
N ILE A 35 14.08 -0.60 -0.70
CA ILE A 35 12.80 -0.94 -0.07
C ILE A 35 11.74 0.11 -0.42
N PHE A 36 10.65 -0.34 -1.03
CA PHE A 36 9.52 0.48 -1.47
C PHE A 36 8.23 -0.03 -0.84
N GLY A 37 7.94 0.43 0.38
CA GLY A 37 6.67 0.18 1.07
C GLY A 37 5.69 1.32 0.83
N THR A 38 4.38 1.04 0.92
CA THR A 38 3.34 2.04 0.63
C THR A 38 3.33 3.23 1.60
N ALA A 39 3.83 3.07 2.82
CA ALA A 39 4.07 4.20 3.73
C ALA A 39 5.07 5.22 3.14
N TYR A 40 6.19 4.71 2.59
CA TYR A 40 7.20 5.51 1.91
C TYR A 40 6.65 6.15 0.63
N ILE A 41 5.95 5.36 -0.19
CA ILE A 41 5.36 5.84 -1.45
C ILE A 41 4.36 6.97 -1.22
N ALA A 42 3.52 6.88 -0.17
CA ALA A 42 2.60 7.96 0.19
C ALA A 42 3.34 9.24 0.59
N ALA A 43 4.43 9.13 1.34
CA ALA A 43 5.27 10.28 1.69
C ALA A 43 5.97 10.90 0.46
N LEU A 44 6.48 10.08 -0.46
CA LEU A 44 7.04 10.57 -1.74
C LEU A 44 5.99 11.28 -2.60
N TYR A 45 4.79 10.72 -2.68
CA TYR A 45 3.69 11.33 -3.45
C TYR A 45 3.37 12.74 -2.93
N LEU A 46 3.19 12.87 -1.62
CA LEU A 46 2.97 14.17 -1.00
C LEU A 46 4.12 15.13 -1.26
N LYS A 47 5.36 14.69 -1.01
CA LYS A 47 6.54 15.56 -1.06
C LYS A 47 6.89 16.02 -2.47
N TYR A 48 6.94 15.07 -3.41
CA TYR A 48 7.49 15.33 -4.75
C TYR A 48 6.45 15.46 -5.85
N LYS A 49 5.34 14.70 -5.78
CA LYS A 49 4.30 14.79 -6.81
C LYS A 49 3.34 15.95 -6.56
N MET A 50 2.94 16.14 -5.29
CA MET A 50 2.04 17.22 -4.89
C MET A 50 2.77 18.49 -4.45
N ASN A 51 4.09 18.44 -4.25
CA ASN A 51 4.86 19.52 -3.63
C ASN A 51 4.19 20.03 -2.33
N PHE A 52 3.70 19.09 -1.54
CA PHE A 52 2.86 19.38 -0.39
C PHE A 52 3.68 19.97 0.76
N SER A 53 3.20 21.10 1.28
CA SER A 53 3.68 21.69 2.51
C SER A 53 2.47 21.98 3.40
N GLY A 54 2.30 21.23 4.48
CA GLY A 54 1.14 21.35 5.37
C GLY A 54 0.99 20.15 6.27
N LYS A 55 -0.18 20.05 6.90
CA LYS A 55 -0.53 18.98 7.82
C LYS A 55 -1.57 18.04 7.21
N VAL A 56 -1.41 16.75 7.42
CA VAL A 56 -2.38 15.73 7.03
C VAL A 56 -3.05 15.12 8.25
N TYR A 57 -4.30 14.69 8.10
CA TYR A 57 -4.93 13.76 9.02
C TYR A 57 -4.48 12.36 8.64
N LEU A 58 -3.67 11.75 9.50
CA LEU A 58 -3.04 10.45 9.26
C LEU A 58 -3.78 9.36 10.04
N MET A 59 -4.47 8.49 9.33
CA MET A 59 -5.00 7.26 9.87
C MET A 59 -4.01 6.14 9.51
N GLY A 60 -3.17 5.77 10.46
CA GLY A 60 -2.09 4.85 10.15
C GLY A 60 -1.27 4.42 11.36
N SER A 61 -0.35 3.52 11.10
CA SER A 61 0.56 2.91 12.08
C SER A 61 1.88 3.67 12.22
N LYS A 62 2.70 3.24 13.17
CA LYS A 62 4.04 3.81 13.43
C LYS A 62 4.95 3.85 12.21
N GLY A 63 4.83 2.88 11.30
CA GLY A 63 5.61 2.88 10.05
C GLY A 63 5.29 4.08 9.16
N MET A 64 4.01 4.45 9.08
CA MET A 64 3.59 5.66 8.36
C MET A 64 4.04 6.95 9.06
N GLU A 65 3.91 7.02 10.39
CA GLU A 65 4.40 8.16 11.15
C GLU A 65 5.89 8.44 10.92
N GLU A 66 6.70 7.37 10.92
CA GLU A 66 8.14 7.47 10.69
C GLU A 66 8.46 7.98 9.28
N GLU A 67 7.80 7.44 8.24
CA GLU A 67 8.02 7.91 6.87
C GLU A 67 7.54 9.36 6.67
N MET A 68 6.42 9.78 7.27
CA MET A 68 5.96 11.18 7.23
C MET A 68 6.99 12.12 7.89
N LYS A 69 7.50 11.76 9.08
CA LYS A 69 8.55 12.52 9.77
C LYS A 69 9.83 12.64 8.95
N LEU A 70 10.30 11.54 8.37
CA LEU A 70 11.51 11.51 7.55
C LEU A 70 11.42 12.41 6.30
N HIS A 71 10.20 12.68 5.82
CA HIS A 71 9.96 13.53 4.66
C HIS A 71 9.47 14.94 5.03
N GLY A 72 9.46 15.28 6.33
CA GLY A 72 9.08 16.62 6.82
C GLY A 72 7.60 16.93 6.65
N ILE A 73 6.73 15.90 6.65
CA ILE A 73 5.28 16.04 6.53
C ILE A 73 4.67 16.05 7.94
N ALA A 74 4.04 17.15 8.31
CA ALA A 74 3.33 17.27 9.57
C ALA A 74 2.02 16.46 9.52
N TYR A 75 1.64 15.85 10.64
CA TYR A 75 0.43 15.05 10.74
C TYR A 75 -0.23 15.12 12.12
N THR A 76 -1.49 14.71 12.17
CA THR A 76 -2.27 14.44 13.39
C THR A 76 -3.20 13.24 13.11
N GLY A 77 -3.82 12.66 14.13
CA GLY A 77 -4.85 11.61 13.97
C GLY A 77 -4.36 10.19 14.21
N THR A 78 -3.09 9.99 14.57
CA THR A 78 -2.57 8.67 14.95
C THR A 78 -2.94 8.29 16.38
N GLY A 79 -2.94 6.99 16.66
CA GLY A 79 -3.34 6.47 17.97
C GLY A 79 -4.86 6.36 18.15
N PRO A 80 -5.34 6.00 19.34
CA PRO A 80 -6.78 5.85 19.62
C PRO A 80 -7.51 7.20 19.61
N ASP A 81 -8.73 7.17 19.08
CA ASP A 81 -9.68 8.28 19.12
C ASP A 81 -11.02 7.71 19.62
N HIS A 82 -11.30 7.93 20.89
CA HIS A 82 -12.43 7.32 21.56
C HIS A 82 -13.74 8.06 21.22
N SER A 83 -14.78 7.28 20.96
CA SER A 83 -16.13 7.79 20.73
C SER A 83 -16.86 7.98 22.05
N PRO A 84 -17.56 9.10 22.29
CA PRO A 84 -18.53 9.18 23.37
C PRO A 84 -19.71 8.24 23.08
N ASP A 85 -20.46 7.86 24.12
CA ASP A 85 -21.62 6.94 23.99
C ASP A 85 -22.70 7.49 23.05
N ASN A 86 -22.89 8.82 23.05
CA ASN A 86 -23.79 9.49 22.12
C ASN A 86 -23.04 10.52 21.25
N VAL A 87 -22.45 10.04 20.16
CA VAL A 87 -21.65 10.89 19.24
C VAL A 87 -22.44 12.04 18.66
N LEU A 88 -23.74 11.84 18.37
CA LEU A 88 -24.57 12.88 17.73
C LEU A 88 -24.79 14.09 18.62
N GLU A 89 -24.91 13.90 19.94
CA GLU A 89 -25.06 15.00 20.91
C GLU A 89 -23.76 15.77 21.10
N HIS A 90 -22.60 15.15 20.82
CA HIS A 90 -21.28 15.73 21.04
C HIS A 90 -20.62 16.23 19.75
N THR A 91 -21.35 16.27 18.61
CA THR A 91 -20.77 16.75 17.33
C THR A 91 -20.22 18.18 17.40
N GLY A 92 -20.84 19.05 18.21
CA GLY A 92 -20.38 20.43 18.44
C GLY A 92 -19.04 20.54 19.19
N GLU A 93 -18.63 19.50 19.89
CA GLU A 93 -17.37 19.45 20.64
C GLU A 93 -16.18 18.95 19.79
N VAL A 94 -16.47 18.41 18.58
CA VAL A 94 -15.45 17.87 17.70
C VAL A 94 -14.70 19.01 17.03
N THR A 95 -13.52 19.29 17.54
CA THR A 95 -12.60 20.26 16.94
C THR A 95 -11.80 19.63 15.81
N LEU A 96 -11.76 20.34 14.69
CA LEU A 96 -10.97 19.97 13.52
C LEU A 96 -9.82 20.97 13.35
N ASP A 97 -8.60 20.46 13.31
CA ASP A 97 -7.40 21.27 13.08
C ASP A 97 -7.51 22.03 11.73
N PRO A 98 -7.42 23.37 11.71
CA PRO A 98 -7.55 24.17 10.49
C PRO A 98 -6.36 24.00 9.54
N GLU A 99 -5.21 23.54 10.03
CA GLU A 99 -4.00 23.33 9.22
C GLU A 99 -4.06 22.04 8.39
N VAL A 100 -4.97 21.11 8.72
CA VAL A 100 -5.12 19.87 7.97
C VAL A 100 -5.70 20.14 6.58
N LYS A 101 -4.97 19.70 5.55
CA LYS A 101 -5.29 19.91 4.13
C LYS A 101 -5.72 18.64 3.39
N GLY A 102 -5.58 17.48 4.01
CA GLY A 102 -5.98 16.21 3.40
C GLY A 102 -5.88 15.05 4.36
N VAL A 103 -6.34 13.90 3.90
CA VAL A 103 -6.37 12.65 4.64
C VAL A 103 -5.43 11.65 3.97
N VAL A 104 -4.61 10.99 4.78
CA VAL A 104 -3.77 9.86 4.37
C VAL A 104 -4.16 8.66 5.22
N LEU A 105 -4.62 7.61 4.57
CA LEU A 105 -5.11 6.39 5.22
C LEU A 105 -4.27 5.19 4.82
N GLY A 106 -3.73 4.52 5.82
CA GLY A 106 -3.15 3.19 5.72
C GLY A 106 -3.75 2.26 6.75
N PHE A 107 -3.05 1.17 7.06
CA PHE A 107 -3.53 0.28 8.11
C PHE A 107 -3.42 0.96 9.48
N ASP A 108 -4.56 1.11 10.13
CA ASP A 108 -4.70 1.71 11.47
C ASP A 108 -5.48 0.76 12.38
N HIS A 109 -4.78 0.15 13.34
CA HIS A 109 -5.41 -0.74 14.33
C HIS A 109 -6.25 0.01 15.38
N HIS A 110 -6.17 1.34 15.41
CA HIS A 110 -7.02 2.22 16.20
C HIS A 110 -8.19 2.81 15.39
N PHE A 111 -8.53 2.20 14.24
CA PHE A 111 -9.64 2.64 13.42
C PHE A 111 -10.95 2.68 14.24
N SER A 112 -11.66 3.80 14.17
CA SER A 112 -12.86 4.04 14.98
C SER A 112 -13.88 4.91 14.23
N TYR A 113 -15.11 4.94 14.73
CA TYR A 113 -16.15 5.82 14.20
C TYR A 113 -15.73 7.28 14.21
N MET A 114 -15.06 7.74 15.30
CA MET A 114 -14.56 9.10 15.41
C MET A 114 -13.55 9.44 14.33
N LYS A 115 -12.67 8.47 13.97
CA LYS A 115 -11.71 8.66 12.89
C LYS A 115 -12.38 8.77 11.53
N ILE A 116 -13.42 7.98 11.26
CA ILE A 116 -14.22 8.10 10.03
C ILE A 116 -14.84 9.50 9.97
N MET A 117 -15.47 9.93 11.05
CA MET A 117 -16.15 11.24 11.14
C MET A 117 -15.17 12.40 10.91
N ARG A 118 -14.01 12.38 11.55
CA ARG A 118 -12.97 13.41 11.35
C ARG A 118 -12.43 13.40 9.93
N ALA A 119 -12.09 12.22 9.39
CA ALA A 119 -11.58 12.08 8.03
C ALA A 119 -12.59 12.61 7.01
N ALA A 120 -13.86 12.20 7.11
CA ALA A 120 -14.92 12.68 6.23
C ALA A 120 -15.11 14.19 6.33
N SER A 121 -15.05 14.75 7.55
CA SER A 121 -15.16 16.19 7.78
C SER A 121 -14.00 16.97 7.16
N TYR A 122 -12.77 16.47 7.26
CA TYR A 122 -11.62 17.07 6.56
C TYR A 122 -11.77 16.98 5.04
N LEU A 123 -12.25 15.84 4.53
CA LEU A 123 -12.45 15.63 3.11
C LEU A 123 -13.60 16.45 2.50
N ASN A 124 -14.53 16.90 3.34
CA ASN A 124 -15.60 17.80 2.92
C ASN A 124 -15.13 19.26 2.73
N ARG A 125 -13.91 19.60 3.14
CA ARG A 125 -13.34 20.94 2.93
C ARG A 125 -12.92 21.10 1.46
N PRO A 126 -13.18 22.30 0.85
CA PRO A 126 -12.71 22.58 -0.51
C PRO A 126 -11.18 22.42 -0.63
N GLY A 127 -10.73 21.81 -1.73
CA GLY A 127 -9.29 21.62 -2.00
C GLY A 127 -8.60 20.51 -1.19
N SER A 128 -9.34 19.81 -0.31
CA SER A 128 -8.78 18.65 0.40
C SER A 128 -8.52 17.48 -0.53
N PHE A 129 -7.56 16.62 -0.18
CA PHE A 129 -7.22 15.39 -0.91
C PHE A 129 -7.37 14.16 -0.03
N PHE A 130 -7.55 13.00 -0.69
CA PHE A 130 -7.63 11.70 -0.02
C PHE A 130 -6.63 10.74 -0.65
N ILE A 131 -5.68 10.24 0.13
CA ILE A 131 -4.67 9.25 -0.25
C ILE A 131 -4.87 7.99 0.57
N ALA A 132 -4.88 6.82 -0.10
CA ALA A 132 -4.84 5.51 0.54
C ALA A 132 -3.55 4.78 0.18
N THR A 133 -2.97 4.09 1.16
CA THR A 133 -1.74 3.32 0.92
C THR A 133 -1.98 2.11 0.03
N ASN A 134 -3.08 1.41 0.19
CA ASN A 134 -3.50 0.27 -0.63
C ASN A 134 -4.99 -0.06 -0.42
N GLU A 135 -5.53 -0.95 -1.23
CA GLU A 135 -6.91 -1.43 -1.15
C GLU A 135 -7.01 -2.92 -0.84
N ASP A 136 -5.95 -3.54 -0.29
CA ASP A 136 -5.99 -4.96 0.08
C ASP A 136 -7.12 -5.19 1.10
N PRO A 137 -8.09 -6.10 0.81
CA PRO A 137 -9.27 -6.27 1.66
C PRO A 137 -8.95 -6.96 2.98
N GLN A 138 -7.95 -7.85 2.98
CA GLN A 138 -7.58 -8.67 4.12
C GLN A 138 -6.05 -8.87 4.17
N PHE A 139 -5.54 -9.04 5.40
CA PHE A 139 -4.19 -9.57 5.61
C PHE A 139 -4.19 -11.09 5.44
N PRO A 140 -3.21 -11.67 4.75
CA PRO A 140 -3.07 -13.12 4.69
C PRO A 140 -2.63 -13.66 6.05
N VAL A 141 -3.51 -14.42 6.70
CA VAL A 141 -3.21 -15.14 7.94
C VAL A 141 -3.30 -16.63 7.64
N LYS A 142 -2.18 -17.34 7.77
CA LYS A 142 -2.15 -18.80 7.57
C LYS A 142 -2.47 -19.52 8.86
N GLY A 143 -3.28 -20.59 8.78
CA GLY A 143 -3.58 -21.46 9.90
C GLY A 143 -4.49 -20.87 10.99
N SER A 144 -5.33 -19.91 10.64
CA SER A 144 -6.33 -19.31 11.53
C SER A 144 -7.64 -19.10 10.79
N ASP A 145 -8.76 -19.37 11.48
CA ASP A 145 -10.11 -19.04 10.98
C ASP A 145 -10.45 -17.56 11.17
N VAL A 146 -9.55 -16.78 11.75
CA VAL A 146 -9.75 -15.35 11.99
C VAL A 146 -9.43 -14.57 10.72
N VAL A 147 -10.42 -13.80 10.25
CA VAL A 147 -10.25 -12.83 9.16
C VAL A 147 -9.70 -11.54 9.73
N VAL A 148 -8.53 -11.12 9.25
CA VAL A 148 -7.93 -9.82 9.62
C VAL A 148 -8.20 -8.82 8.50
N PRO A 149 -9.08 -7.79 8.72
CA PRO A 149 -9.36 -6.78 7.72
C PRO A 149 -8.09 -6.04 7.29
N GLY A 150 -7.91 -5.85 5.99
CA GLY A 150 -6.82 -5.07 5.42
C GLY A 150 -7.15 -3.58 5.30
N THR A 151 -6.24 -2.81 4.74
CA THR A 151 -6.41 -1.37 4.56
C THR A 151 -7.65 -1.03 3.71
N GLY A 152 -7.97 -1.82 2.69
CA GLY A 152 -9.16 -1.62 1.86
C GLY A 152 -10.45 -1.61 2.67
N SER A 153 -10.55 -2.50 3.69
CA SER A 153 -11.68 -2.53 4.61
C SER A 153 -11.81 -1.28 5.50
N LEU A 154 -10.74 -0.47 5.61
CA LEU A 154 -10.73 0.81 6.34
C LEU A 154 -10.96 2.01 5.40
N VAL A 155 -10.57 1.89 4.14
CA VAL A 155 -10.76 2.93 3.11
C VAL A 155 -12.23 3.10 2.76
N VAL A 156 -12.94 2.00 2.50
CA VAL A 156 -14.34 2.01 2.05
C VAL A 156 -15.29 2.81 2.97
N PRO A 157 -15.25 2.67 4.31
CA PRO A 157 -16.08 3.49 5.19
C PRO A 157 -15.82 4.99 5.07
N VAL A 158 -14.55 5.39 4.92
CA VAL A 158 -14.18 6.81 4.75
C VAL A 158 -14.63 7.33 3.39
N GLU A 159 -14.47 6.55 2.30
CA GLU A 159 -14.99 6.90 0.99
C GLU A 159 -16.50 7.08 0.99
N THR A 160 -17.21 6.15 1.65
CA THR A 160 -18.67 6.20 1.78
C THR A 160 -19.14 7.44 2.54
N ALA A 161 -18.52 7.73 3.68
CA ALA A 161 -18.90 8.87 4.53
C ALA A 161 -18.55 10.24 3.87
N SER A 162 -17.41 10.31 3.19
CA SER A 162 -16.94 11.55 2.54
C SER A 162 -17.47 11.74 1.13
N LYS A 163 -18.02 10.69 0.49
CA LYS A 163 -18.37 10.65 -0.94
C LYS A 163 -17.18 10.97 -1.85
N ARG A 164 -15.96 10.66 -1.40
CA ARG A 164 -14.70 10.92 -2.11
C ARG A 164 -13.94 9.61 -2.30
N ARG A 165 -13.39 9.41 -3.50
CA ARG A 165 -12.50 8.28 -3.78
C ARG A 165 -11.06 8.62 -3.40
N ALA A 166 -10.35 7.65 -2.85
CA ALA A 166 -8.94 7.80 -2.53
C ALA A 166 -8.06 7.65 -3.77
N THR A 167 -6.97 8.42 -3.80
CA THR A 167 -5.85 8.14 -4.71
C THR A 167 -4.98 7.06 -4.07
N VAL A 168 -4.91 5.89 -4.69
CA VAL A 168 -4.23 4.71 -4.14
C VAL A 168 -2.76 4.70 -4.54
N MET A 169 -1.88 4.44 -3.59
CA MET A 169 -0.43 4.48 -3.79
C MET A 169 0.19 3.11 -4.07
N GLY A 170 -0.44 2.05 -3.56
CA GLY A 170 0.08 0.70 -3.63
C GLY A 170 -0.21 -0.02 -4.95
N LYS A 171 0.37 -1.21 -5.10
CA LYS A 171 0.07 -2.12 -6.21
C LYS A 171 -1.44 -2.37 -6.31
N PRO A 172 -2.01 -2.41 -7.50
CA PRO A 172 -1.39 -2.43 -8.83
C PRO A 172 -1.14 -1.04 -9.47
N GLN A 173 -1.19 0.05 -8.69
CA GLN A 173 -1.02 1.41 -9.22
C GLN A 173 0.44 1.67 -9.64
N ARG A 174 0.61 2.37 -10.77
CA ARG A 174 1.91 2.58 -11.41
C ARG A 174 2.89 3.43 -10.59
N PHE A 175 2.39 4.33 -9.75
CA PHE A 175 3.21 5.31 -9.06
C PHE A 175 4.37 4.69 -8.23
N MET A 176 4.12 3.52 -7.63
CA MET A 176 5.18 2.78 -6.93
C MET A 176 6.36 2.44 -7.86
N PHE A 177 6.07 1.94 -9.07
CA PHE A 177 7.12 1.62 -10.04
C PHE A 177 7.74 2.89 -10.64
N GLU A 178 6.99 3.94 -10.85
CA GLU A 178 7.51 5.24 -11.31
C GLU A 178 8.59 5.77 -10.34
N CYS A 179 8.36 5.66 -9.03
CA CYS A 179 9.37 6.01 -8.02
C CYS A 179 10.64 5.14 -8.12
N ILE A 180 10.48 3.84 -8.39
CA ILE A 180 11.60 2.91 -8.60
C ILE A 180 12.37 3.31 -9.86
N GLN A 181 11.65 3.53 -10.95
CA GLN A 181 12.25 3.88 -12.24
C GLN A 181 13.01 5.21 -12.18
N GLU A 182 12.45 6.19 -11.49
CA GLU A 182 13.13 7.48 -11.30
C GLU A 182 14.43 7.33 -10.50
N LYS A 183 14.39 6.54 -9.41
CA LYS A 183 15.53 6.38 -8.51
C LYS A 183 16.66 5.51 -9.09
N PHE A 184 16.31 4.37 -9.69
CA PHE A 184 17.27 3.37 -10.15
C PHE A 184 17.48 3.37 -11.67
N LYS A 185 16.73 4.20 -12.41
CA LYS A 185 16.80 4.27 -13.88
C LYS A 185 16.63 2.90 -14.56
N VAL A 186 15.77 2.07 -13.97
CA VAL A 186 15.52 0.71 -14.47
C VAL A 186 14.82 0.74 -15.82
N ASP A 187 15.21 -0.17 -16.71
CA ASP A 187 14.56 -0.41 -17.99
C ASP A 187 13.40 -1.41 -17.78
N PRO A 188 12.13 -1.06 -18.05
CA PRO A 188 11.00 -1.96 -17.92
C PRO A 188 11.18 -3.27 -18.71
N ALA A 189 11.75 -3.22 -19.91
CA ALA A 189 11.96 -4.39 -20.76
C ALA A 189 12.97 -5.41 -20.17
N ARG A 190 13.80 -4.97 -19.21
CA ARG A 190 14.80 -5.79 -18.51
C ARG A 190 14.45 -6.04 -17.04
N THR A 191 13.22 -5.72 -16.65
CA THR A 191 12.74 -5.82 -15.27
C THR A 191 11.64 -6.88 -15.19
N VAL A 192 11.70 -7.69 -14.16
CA VAL A 192 10.66 -8.67 -13.84
C VAL A 192 10.02 -8.33 -12.50
N MET A 193 8.70 -8.30 -12.47
CA MET A 193 7.94 -8.26 -11.22
C MET A 193 7.70 -9.69 -10.74
N VAL A 194 8.18 -10.01 -9.55
CA VAL A 194 7.97 -11.30 -8.91
C VAL A 194 7.02 -11.12 -7.73
N GLY A 195 5.94 -11.90 -7.69
CA GLY A 195 4.98 -11.79 -6.59
C GLY A 195 4.02 -12.96 -6.53
N ASP A 196 3.21 -13.00 -5.51
CA ASP A 196 2.31 -14.10 -5.17
C ASP A 196 0.82 -13.77 -5.32
N ARG A 197 0.49 -12.55 -5.76
CA ARG A 197 -0.91 -12.13 -5.91
C ARG A 197 -1.15 -11.54 -7.30
N LEU A 198 -2.09 -12.13 -8.05
CA LEU A 198 -2.39 -11.73 -9.43
C LEU A 198 -2.92 -10.29 -9.51
N SER A 199 -3.86 -9.93 -8.63
CA SER A 199 -4.54 -8.63 -8.64
C SER A 199 -3.67 -7.45 -8.21
N THR A 200 -2.52 -7.68 -7.61
CA THR A 200 -1.60 -6.63 -7.17
C THR A 200 -0.25 -6.73 -7.86
N ASP A 201 0.51 -7.80 -7.63
CA ASP A 201 1.88 -7.96 -8.13
C ASP A 201 1.91 -8.09 -9.64
N ILE A 202 1.19 -9.09 -10.15
CA ILE A 202 1.18 -9.37 -11.59
C ILE A 202 0.56 -8.20 -12.35
N LEU A 203 -0.54 -7.67 -11.84
CA LEU A 203 -1.21 -6.53 -12.47
C LEU A 203 -0.33 -5.25 -12.44
N LEU A 204 0.45 -5.01 -11.38
CA LEU A 204 1.46 -3.93 -11.38
C LEU A 204 2.47 -4.13 -12.52
N GLY A 205 3.03 -5.35 -12.63
CA GLY A 205 3.96 -5.67 -13.71
C GLY A 205 3.37 -5.39 -15.08
N LYS A 206 2.15 -5.87 -15.34
CA LYS A 206 1.42 -5.61 -16.59
C LYS A 206 1.14 -4.13 -16.82
N ASN A 207 0.71 -3.40 -15.78
CA ASN A 207 0.47 -1.96 -15.86
C ASN A 207 1.72 -1.16 -16.20
N CYS A 208 2.91 -1.67 -15.84
CA CYS A 208 4.19 -1.00 -16.05
C CYS A 208 5.02 -1.60 -17.19
N SER A 209 4.45 -2.51 -17.96
CA SER A 209 5.11 -3.19 -19.09
C SER A 209 6.36 -3.99 -18.68
N LEU A 210 6.33 -4.56 -17.47
CA LEU A 210 7.34 -5.47 -16.97
C LEU A 210 7.03 -6.91 -17.37
N GLN A 211 8.05 -7.77 -17.40
CA GLN A 211 7.82 -9.21 -17.32
C GLN A 211 7.27 -9.55 -15.93
N THR A 212 6.47 -10.63 -15.85
CA THR A 212 5.81 -11.03 -14.60
C THR A 212 6.05 -12.50 -14.30
N LEU A 213 6.42 -12.80 -13.05
CA LEU A 213 6.62 -14.14 -12.54
C LEU A 213 5.77 -14.34 -11.28
N ALA A 214 4.77 -15.20 -11.35
CA ALA A 214 4.00 -15.61 -10.18
C ALA A 214 4.71 -16.72 -9.40
N VAL A 215 4.76 -16.60 -8.07
CA VAL A 215 5.24 -17.67 -7.17
C VAL A 215 4.07 -18.28 -6.41
N LEU A 216 3.98 -19.62 -6.41
CA LEU A 216 2.83 -20.34 -5.85
C LEU A 216 2.94 -20.61 -4.33
N THR A 217 3.95 -20.06 -3.67
CA THR A 217 4.13 -20.18 -2.20
C THR A 217 3.22 -19.26 -1.38
N GLY A 218 2.54 -18.32 -2.03
CA GLY A 218 1.72 -17.30 -1.38
C GLY A 218 0.22 -17.53 -1.50
N ILE A 219 -0.47 -16.55 -2.10
CA ILE A 219 -1.92 -16.49 -2.18
C ILE A 219 -2.44 -17.19 -3.44
N THR A 220 -1.81 -16.93 -4.59
CA THR A 220 -2.23 -17.49 -5.88
C THR A 220 -1.81 -18.94 -6.01
N ASN A 221 -2.69 -19.75 -6.58
CA ASN A 221 -2.43 -21.12 -7.02
C ASN A 221 -2.56 -21.24 -8.55
N GLU A 222 -2.18 -22.39 -9.08
CA GLU A 222 -2.24 -22.66 -10.53
C GLU A 222 -3.66 -22.61 -11.09
N GLU A 223 -4.65 -23.08 -10.33
CA GLU A 223 -6.06 -23.08 -10.74
C GLU A 223 -6.57 -21.65 -10.97
N GLU A 224 -6.17 -20.70 -10.14
CA GLU A 224 -6.53 -19.29 -10.30
C GLU A 224 -5.90 -18.71 -11.58
N ILE A 225 -4.65 -19.04 -11.88
CA ILE A 225 -3.98 -18.61 -13.11
C ILE A 225 -4.71 -19.15 -14.34
N LEU A 226 -5.02 -20.45 -14.37
CA LEU A 226 -5.73 -21.09 -15.46
C LEU A 226 -7.15 -20.53 -15.62
N ARG A 227 -7.85 -20.24 -14.52
CA ARG A 227 -9.15 -19.59 -14.54
C ARG A 227 -9.07 -18.21 -15.19
N CYS A 228 -8.09 -17.39 -14.81
CA CYS A 228 -7.89 -16.07 -15.42
C CYS A 228 -7.54 -16.17 -16.90
N GLN A 229 -6.76 -17.19 -17.30
CA GLN A 229 -6.38 -17.43 -18.69
C GLN A 229 -7.58 -17.79 -19.56
N GLY A 230 -8.51 -18.60 -19.04
CA GLY A 230 -9.75 -19.00 -19.73
C GLY A 230 -10.91 -18.00 -19.59
N SER A 231 -10.73 -16.89 -18.87
CA SER A 231 -11.81 -15.94 -18.62
C SER A 231 -12.17 -15.12 -19.85
N GLU A 232 -13.44 -14.79 -20.00
CA GLU A 232 -13.93 -13.83 -21.01
C GLU A 232 -13.66 -12.37 -20.58
N SER A 233 -13.47 -12.11 -19.27
CA SER A 233 -13.19 -10.78 -18.77
C SER A 233 -11.78 -10.30 -19.16
N PRO A 234 -11.67 -9.16 -19.88
CA PRO A 234 -10.37 -8.57 -20.20
C PRO A 234 -9.56 -8.23 -18.93
N GLU A 235 -10.23 -7.83 -17.84
CA GLU A 235 -9.60 -7.51 -16.57
C GLU A 235 -8.94 -8.73 -15.95
N GLU A 236 -9.61 -9.89 -15.94
CA GLU A 236 -9.04 -11.13 -15.43
C GLU A 236 -7.89 -11.62 -16.31
N ARG A 237 -8.01 -11.57 -17.63
CA ARG A 237 -6.92 -11.93 -18.55
C ARG A 237 -5.67 -11.07 -18.38
N ARG A 238 -5.81 -9.80 -17.99
CA ARG A 238 -4.65 -8.94 -17.68
C ARG A 238 -3.86 -9.40 -16.45
N MET A 239 -4.47 -10.20 -15.57
CA MET A 239 -3.82 -10.75 -14.38
C MET A 239 -3.04 -12.05 -14.64
N VAL A 240 -3.04 -12.56 -15.88
CA VAL A 240 -2.28 -13.76 -16.24
C VAL A 240 -0.77 -13.42 -16.26
N PRO A 241 0.05 -14.10 -15.46
CA PRO A 241 1.49 -13.86 -15.44
C PRO A 241 2.15 -14.38 -16.72
N ASP A 242 3.31 -13.82 -17.09
CA ASP A 242 4.10 -14.34 -18.22
C ASP A 242 4.71 -15.69 -17.88
N PHE A 243 5.08 -15.88 -16.61
CA PHE A 243 5.65 -17.11 -16.07
C PHE A 243 5.10 -17.38 -14.66
N TYR A 244 5.08 -18.64 -14.24
CA TYR A 244 4.86 -19.02 -12.85
C TYR A 244 5.77 -20.17 -12.43
N ILE A 245 6.07 -20.26 -11.13
CA ILE A 245 6.96 -21.25 -10.54
C ILE A 245 6.51 -21.55 -9.10
N GLU A 246 6.76 -22.74 -8.61
CA GLU A 246 6.37 -23.13 -7.26
C GLU A 246 6.90 -22.16 -6.19
N SER A 247 8.18 -21.81 -6.24
CA SER A 247 8.80 -20.87 -5.28
C SER A 247 9.96 -20.11 -5.92
N ILE A 248 10.29 -18.95 -5.35
CA ILE A 248 11.46 -18.18 -5.79
C ILE A 248 12.78 -18.98 -5.62
N GLY A 249 12.82 -19.91 -4.66
CA GLY A 249 13.99 -20.78 -4.47
C GLY A 249 14.28 -21.70 -5.66
N HIS A 250 13.25 -22.09 -6.44
CA HIS A 250 13.45 -22.87 -7.66
C HIS A 250 14.10 -22.05 -8.79
N LEU A 251 13.94 -20.72 -8.79
CA LEU A 251 14.61 -19.86 -9.77
C LEU A 251 16.13 -19.95 -9.66
N GLY A 252 16.67 -20.07 -8.44
CA GLY A 252 18.10 -20.26 -8.22
C GLY A 252 18.64 -21.48 -8.95
N LYS A 253 17.91 -22.62 -8.90
CA LYS A 253 18.30 -23.88 -9.54
C LYS A 253 18.27 -23.84 -11.08
N LEU A 254 17.52 -22.91 -11.66
CA LEU A 254 17.42 -22.74 -13.12
C LEU A 254 18.55 -21.84 -13.68
N ILE A 255 19.31 -21.19 -12.81
CA ILE A 255 20.29 -20.17 -13.16
C ILE A 255 21.73 -20.68 -12.89
N GLU A 256 21.87 -21.79 -12.17
CA GLU A 256 23.12 -22.53 -12.01
C GLU A 256 23.44 -23.36 -13.28
#